data_7214a25783a90fb8f8830c109d512f84
#
_entry.id   7214a25783a90fb8f8830c109d512f84
#
_cell.length_a   1.000
_cell.length_b   1.000
_cell.length_c   1.000
_cell.angle_alpha   90.00
_cell.angle_beta   90.00
_cell.angle_gamma   90.00
#
_symmetry.space_group_name_H-M   'P 1'
#
loop_
_entity.id
_entity.type
_entity.pdbx_description
1 polymer ?
#
loop_
_entity_poly.entity_id
_entity_poly.type
_entity_poly.pdbx_seq_one_letter_code
_entity_poly.pdbx_strand_id
1 'polypeptide(L)' 'MHVNKVDHVTTIDRVAAQLGESVDFLHDVANEMDIEDGVIWVYGVGDDGVLAFTDFGVENLVELIKIHKETKSHAKR' A
#
# COMPACT_ATOMS: atom_id res chain seq x y z
N MET A 1 18.21 -9.34 17.34
CA MET A 1 18.01 -9.35 16.84
C MET A 1 17.55 -9.04 16.21
N HIS A 2 17.44 -8.69 15.77
CA HIS A 2 16.99 -8.50 15.16
C HIS A 2 16.79 -8.07 14.27
N VAL A 3 16.63 -7.78 14.14
CA VAL A 3 16.85 -7.27 13.31
C VAL A 3 16.33 -7.42 12.11
N ASN A 4 16.18 -7.82 11.49
CA ASN A 4 15.79 -8.12 10.39
C ASN A 4 14.47 -7.91 10.05
N LYS A 5 13.78 -7.37 10.55
CA LYS A 5 12.56 -7.15 10.31
C LYS A 5 12.32 -6.44 9.15
N VAL A 6 13.10 -5.82 8.55
CA VAL A 6 12.86 -5.15 7.42
C VAL A 6 12.44 -6.00 6.37
N ASP A 7 12.50 -7.20 6.49
CA ASP A 7 12.12 -8.01 5.46
C ASP A 7 10.69 -8.21 5.27
N HIS A 8 9.87 -7.67 6.07
CA HIS A 8 8.46 -7.87 5.92
C HIS A 8 7.92 -6.87 4.93
N VAL A 9 7.83 -7.30 3.69
CA VAL A 9 7.31 -6.45 2.63
C VAL A 9 6.21 -7.22 1.92
N THR A 10 5.06 -6.59 1.74
CA THR A 10 3.92 -7.25 1.11
C THR A 10 3.62 -6.53 -0.18
N THR A 11 3.52 -7.29 -1.26
CA THR A 11 3.24 -6.67 -2.55
C THR A 11 1.81 -6.14 -2.58
N ILE A 12 1.57 -5.21 -3.47
CA ILE A 12 0.27 -4.58 -3.55
C ILE A 12 -0.82 -5.60 -3.87
N ASP A 13 -0.50 -6.63 -4.64
CA ASP A 13 -1.48 -7.64 -4.95
C ASP A 13 -1.95 -8.35 -3.70
N ARG A 14 -1.01 -8.67 -2.81
CA ARG A 14 -1.37 -9.38 -1.60
C ARG A 14 -2.11 -8.47 -0.63
N VAL A 15 -1.70 -7.23 -0.57
CA VAL A 15 -2.39 -6.29 0.29
C VAL A 15 -3.83 -6.12 -0.19
N ALA A 16 -4.02 -6.04 -1.50
CA ALA A 16 -5.36 -5.88 -2.04
C ALA A 16 -6.22 -7.08 -1.64
N ALA A 17 -5.67 -8.27 -1.74
CA ALA A 17 -6.42 -9.46 -1.36
C ALA A 17 -6.75 -9.45 0.13
N GLN A 18 -5.80 -9.05 0.95
CA GLN A 18 -6.02 -9.02 2.38
C GLN A 18 -7.07 -8.01 2.80
N LEU A 19 -7.10 -6.89 2.10
CA LEU A 19 -8.01 -5.83 2.46
C LEU A 19 -9.34 -5.89 1.71
N GLY A 20 -9.42 -6.78 0.73
CA GLY A 20 -10.65 -6.86 -0.06
C GLY A 20 -10.81 -5.67 -0.98
N GLU A 21 -9.72 -5.10 -1.47
CA GLU A 21 -9.78 -3.93 -2.35
C GLU A 21 -9.18 -4.27 -3.70
N SER A 22 -9.42 -3.45 -4.68
CA SER A 22 -8.83 -3.68 -5.98
C SER A 22 -7.44 -3.11 -6.02
N VAL A 23 -6.61 -3.68 -6.85
CA VAL A 23 -5.24 -3.20 -6.99
C VAL A 23 -5.24 -1.77 -7.53
N ASP A 24 -6.14 -1.47 -8.46
CA ASP A 24 -6.22 -0.14 -9.03
C ASP A 24 -6.52 0.91 -7.96
N PHE A 25 -7.42 0.58 -7.06
CA PHE A 25 -7.75 1.50 -6.00
C PHE A 25 -6.54 1.72 -5.10
N LEU A 26 -5.82 0.65 -4.80
CA LEU A 26 -4.64 0.79 -3.94
C LEU A 26 -3.56 1.60 -4.62
N HIS A 27 -3.42 1.48 -5.93
CA HIS A 27 -2.45 2.31 -6.64
C HIS A 27 -2.81 3.79 -6.51
N ASP A 28 -4.07 4.10 -6.62
CA ASP A 28 -4.50 5.48 -6.48
C ASP A 28 -4.21 6.02 -5.10
N VAL A 29 -4.48 5.22 -4.07
CA VAL A 29 -4.25 5.67 -2.72
C VAL A 29 -2.75 5.77 -2.47
N ALA A 30 -1.98 4.82 -2.98
CA ALA A 30 -0.55 4.79 -2.74
C ALA A 30 0.16 5.95 -3.42
N ASN A 31 -0.44 6.53 -4.43
CA ASN A 31 0.16 7.69 -5.06
C ASN A 31 0.32 8.84 -4.08
N GLU A 32 -0.41 8.82 -3.00
CA GLU A 32 -0.30 9.86 -2.02
C GLU A 32 0.73 9.53 -0.95
N MET A 33 1.38 8.39 -1.07
CA MET A 33 2.35 7.96 -0.08
C MET A 33 3.75 8.09 -0.63
N ASP A 34 4.71 8.25 0.26
CA ASP A 34 6.10 8.34 -0.14
C ASP A 34 6.87 7.18 0.42
N ILE A 35 8.11 7.05 0.02
CA ILE A 35 8.96 6.00 0.55
C ILE A 35 9.00 6.06 2.06
N GLU A 36 8.96 7.24 2.61
CA GLU A 36 8.99 7.40 4.05
C GLU A 36 7.78 6.82 4.72
N ASP A 37 6.70 6.67 3.97
CA ASP A 37 5.48 6.13 4.52
C ASP A 37 5.42 4.63 4.41
N GLY A 38 6.46 4.01 3.90
CA GLY A 38 6.52 2.56 3.84
C GLY A 38 6.20 1.97 2.48
N VAL A 39 6.31 2.74 1.43
CA VAL A 39 6.05 2.26 0.07
C VAL A 39 7.37 1.98 -0.59
N ILE A 40 7.50 0.81 -1.19
CA ILE A 40 8.73 0.39 -1.81
C ILE A 40 8.45 -0.18 -3.18
N TRP A 41 9.33 0.10 -4.13
CA TRP A 41 9.24 -0.54 -5.44
C TRP A 41 10.18 -1.71 -5.44
N VAL A 42 9.68 -2.88 -5.76
CA VAL A 42 10.50 -4.08 -5.81
C VAL A 42 10.69 -4.43 -7.27
N TYR A 43 11.93 -4.46 -7.72
CA TYR A 43 12.22 -4.76 -9.10
C TYR A 43 12.74 -6.19 -9.21
N GLY A 44 12.19 -6.93 -10.13
CA GLY A 44 12.62 -8.29 -10.33
C GLY A 44 13.32 -8.42 -11.64
N VAL A 45 13.42 -9.61 -12.07
CA VAL A 45 14.08 -9.88 -13.30
C VAL A 45 13.36 -9.30 -14.47
N GLY A 46 12.14 -9.12 -14.40
CA GLY A 46 11.38 -8.64 -15.49
C GLY A 46 11.77 -7.25 -15.81
N ASP A 47 11.08 -6.35 -15.49
CA ASP A 47 11.41 -5.06 -15.78
C ASP A 47 10.50 -4.19 -15.09
N ASP A 48 9.27 -4.48 -14.96
CA ASP A 48 8.36 -3.63 -14.30
C ASP A 48 8.49 -3.82 -12.84
N GLY A 49 8.55 -2.79 -12.07
CA GLY A 49 8.57 -2.90 -10.65
C GLY A 49 7.20 -3.26 -10.11
N VAL A 50 7.18 -3.79 -8.93
CA VAL A 50 5.94 -4.09 -8.26
C VAL A 50 5.92 -3.24 -7.00
N LEU A 51 4.83 -2.56 -6.77
CA LEU A 51 4.70 -1.74 -5.60
C LEU A 51 4.47 -2.65 -4.40
N ALA A 52 5.13 -2.35 -3.32
CA ALA A 52 5.02 -3.17 -2.12
C ALA A 52 5.00 -2.24 -0.90
N PHE A 53 4.67 -2.80 0.23
CA PHE A 53 4.52 -2.02 1.44
C PHE A 53 5.19 -2.73 2.60
N THR A 54 5.84 -1.97 3.46
CA THR A 54 6.33 -2.54 4.71
C THR A 54 5.14 -2.64 5.65
N ASP A 55 5.33 -3.21 6.83
CA ASP A 55 4.24 -3.28 7.80
C ASP A 55 3.76 -1.87 8.13
N PHE A 56 4.68 -0.95 8.27
CA PHE A 56 4.34 0.43 8.53
C PHE A 56 3.56 1.00 7.34
N GLY A 57 3.96 0.62 6.14
CA GLY A 57 3.27 1.10 4.94
C GLY A 57 1.85 0.58 4.85
N VAL A 58 1.63 -0.68 5.25
CA VAL A 58 0.29 -1.21 5.22
C VAL A 58 -0.59 -0.46 6.20
N GLU A 59 -0.07 -0.13 7.38
CA GLU A 59 -0.86 0.62 8.35
C GLU A 59 -1.22 1.99 7.81
N ASN A 60 -0.28 2.65 7.17
CA ASN A 60 -0.56 3.96 6.59
C ASN A 60 -1.56 3.84 5.46
N LEU A 61 -1.43 2.78 4.66
CA LEU A 61 -2.35 2.58 3.54
C LEU A 61 -3.77 2.38 4.05
N VAL A 62 -3.93 1.60 5.11
CA VAL A 62 -5.25 1.35 5.65
C VAL A 62 -5.87 2.65 6.15
N GLU A 63 -5.08 3.50 6.78
CA GLU A 63 -5.60 4.78 7.25
C GLU A 63 -6.04 5.65 6.08
N LEU A 64 -5.25 5.67 5.03
CA LEU A 64 -5.62 6.48 3.87
C LEU A 64 -6.86 5.93 3.19
N ILE A 65 -7.00 4.62 3.15
CA ILE A 65 -8.19 4.02 2.56
C ILE A 65 -9.42 4.46 3.33
N LYS A 66 -9.32 4.49 4.65
CA LYS A 66 -10.45 4.91 5.44
C LYS A 66 -10.80 6.35 5.13
N ILE A 67 -9.80 7.20 5.03
CA ILE A 67 -10.04 8.60 4.73
C ILE A 67 -10.68 8.75 3.36
N HIS A 68 -10.18 8.01 2.39
CA HIS A 68 -10.74 8.10 1.05
C HIS A 68 -12.19 7.67 1.03
N LYS A 69 -12.52 6.61 1.76
CA LYS A 69 -13.88 6.14 1.74
C LYS A 69 -14.81 7.09 2.47
N GLU A 70 -14.34 7.67 3.53
CA GLU A 70 -15.15 8.63 4.24
C GLU A 70 -15.38 9.87 3.41
N THR A 71 -14.34 10.31 2.74
CA THR A 71 -14.46 11.48 1.90
C THR A 71 -15.41 11.23 0.76
N LYS A 72 -15.33 10.04 0.19
CA LYS A 72 -16.23 9.74 -0.85
C LYS A 72 -17.64 9.72 -0.39
N SER A 73 -17.90 9.18 0.76
CA SER A 73 -19.24 9.17 1.30
C SER A 73 -19.75 10.56 1.45
N HIS A 74 -18.92 11.44 1.95
CA HIS A 74 -19.34 12.77 2.11
C HIS A 74 -19.59 13.44 0.80
N ALA A 75 -18.74 13.18 -0.14
CA ALA A 75 -18.88 13.83 -1.40
C ALA A 75 -20.12 13.48 -2.09
N LYS A 76 -20.61 12.31 -1.77
CA LYS A 76 -21.70 11.92 -2.40
C LYS A 76 -22.84 12.63 -2.06
N ARG A 77 -22.96 13.18 -1.19
CA ARG A 77 -24.05 13.76 -0.79
C ARG A 77 -24.44 14.53 -1.28
#